data_804a6ba02ee2ffcdea11af93a6bdfb98
#
_entry.id   804a6ba02ee2ffcdea11af93a6bdfb98
#
_cell.length_a   1.000
_cell.length_b   1.000
_cell.length_c   1.000
_cell.angle_alpha   90.00
_cell.angle_beta   90.00
_cell.angle_gamma   90.00
#
_symmetry.space_group_name_H-M   'P 1'
#
loop_
_entity.id
_entity.type
_entity.pdbx_description
1 polymer ?
#
loop_
_entity_poly.entity_id
_entity_poly.type
_entity_poly.pdbx_seq_one_letter_code
_entity_poly.pdbx_strand_id
1 'polypeptide(L)'
;AIVEICQRIENGHYLDQFPLHVWQTGSGTQTNMNANEVISMLGNEYAKENILHPNDTVNASQSSNDTFPAALHIMVAQKINAELLPQLDLMIHQIKKLEEENEGIIKIGRTHLQDATPLYFSQELSGYRSMIEHSKAQIIDSLKYVYELACGATAVGTGINCPEGFDEVVTKIISEKTHLPFV
;
A
#
# COMPACT_ATOMS: atom_id res chain seq x y z
N ALA A 1 4.17 -10.65 25.17
CA ALA A 1 2.95 -9.83 25.15
C ALA A 1 2.83 -9.06 23.82
N ILE A 2 3.75 -8.13 23.48
CA ILE A 2 3.67 -7.29 22.26
C ILE A 2 3.42 -8.14 21.02
N VAL A 3 4.27 -9.13 20.72
CA VAL A 3 4.15 -9.97 19.51
C VAL A 3 2.79 -10.67 19.46
N GLU A 4 2.29 -11.19 20.56
CA GLU A 4 0.99 -11.85 20.63
C GLU A 4 -0.17 -10.88 20.29
N ILE A 5 -0.13 -9.67 20.86
CA ILE A 5 -1.16 -8.67 20.59
C ILE A 5 -1.09 -8.19 19.13
N CYS A 6 0.10 -7.95 18.59
CA CYS A 6 0.27 -7.59 17.18
C CYS A 6 -0.30 -8.66 16.24
N GLN A 7 -0.06 -9.95 16.53
CA GLN A 7 -0.63 -11.05 15.74
C GLN A 7 -2.16 -11.10 15.81
N ARG A 8 -2.75 -10.82 16.98
CA ARG A 8 -4.21 -10.75 17.10
C ARG A 8 -4.80 -9.60 16.30
N ILE A 9 -4.18 -8.41 16.37
CA ILE A 9 -4.60 -7.25 15.58
C ILE A 9 -4.47 -7.54 14.08
N GLU A 10 -3.36 -8.13 13.63
CA GLU A 10 -3.13 -8.56 12.25
C GLU A 10 -4.21 -9.54 11.76
N ASN A 11 -4.71 -10.40 12.64
CA ASN A 11 -5.81 -11.35 12.37
C ASN A 11 -7.22 -10.72 12.47
N GLY A 12 -7.32 -9.39 12.61
CA GLY A 12 -8.57 -8.66 12.62
C GLY A 12 -9.28 -8.58 13.98
N HIS A 13 -8.60 -8.93 15.08
CA HIS A 13 -9.14 -8.71 16.42
C HIS A 13 -8.98 -7.24 16.86
N TYR A 14 -9.86 -6.79 17.73
CA TYR A 14 -9.80 -5.45 18.35
C TYR A 14 -9.94 -4.27 17.36
N LEU A 15 -10.58 -4.45 16.21
CA LEU A 15 -10.75 -3.38 15.20
C LEU A 15 -11.55 -2.19 15.73
N ASP A 16 -12.44 -2.43 16.70
CA ASP A 16 -13.20 -1.41 17.43
C ASP A 16 -12.32 -0.47 18.27
N GLN A 17 -11.09 -0.86 18.56
CA GLN A 17 -10.10 -0.04 19.27
C GLN A 17 -9.37 0.96 18.37
N PHE A 18 -9.69 0.99 17.08
CA PHE A 18 -9.11 1.90 16.08
C PHE A 18 -10.16 2.85 15.51
N PRO A 19 -10.75 3.76 16.32
CA PRO A 19 -11.89 4.59 15.91
C PRO A 19 -11.48 5.85 15.12
N LEU A 20 -10.20 6.10 14.94
CA LEU A 20 -9.72 7.35 14.31
C LEU A 20 -10.06 7.41 12.83
N HIS A 21 -10.48 8.58 12.37
CA HIS A 21 -10.70 8.82 10.95
C HIS A 21 -9.37 8.94 10.19
N VAL A 22 -9.31 8.37 8.98
CA VAL A 22 -8.11 8.37 8.12
C VAL A 22 -7.55 9.77 7.87
N TRP A 23 -8.42 10.78 7.78
CA TRP A 23 -8.05 12.17 7.49
C TRP A 23 -7.87 13.05 8.74
N GLN A 24 -7.84 12.46 9.93
CA GLN A 24 -7.82 13.24 11.17
C GLN A 24 -6.52 14.07 11.32
N THR A 25 -5.36 13.50 10.95
CA THR A 25 -4.10 14.24 10.80
C THR A 25 -3.33 13.77 9.57
N GLY A 26 -2.77 14.69 8.80
CA GLY A 26 -1.95 14.35 7.63
C GLY A 26 -0.59 13.73 7.96
N SER A 27 -0.10 13.92 9.21
CA SER A 27 1.19 13.38 9.67
C SER A 27 1.15 11.92 10.12
N GLY A 28 -0.05 11.36 10.36
CA GLY A 28 -0.22 9.98 10.83
C GLY A 28 0.13 9.73 12.30
N THR A 29 0.53 10.75 13.05
CA THR A 29 0.94 10.62 14.46
C THR A 29 -0.17 10.01 15.32
N GLN A 30 -1.42 10.45 15.16
CA GLN A 30 -2.53 9.90 15.94
C GLN A 30 -2.76 8.42 15.64
N THR A 31 -2.68 8.00 14.38
CA THR A 31 -2.82 6.59 14.00
C THR A 31 -1.70 5.74 14.61
N ASN A 32 -0.45 6.19 14.52
CA ASN A 32 0.68 5.50 15.14
C ASN A 32 0.50 5.40 16.66
N MET A 33 0.11 6.49 17.34
CA MET A 33 -0.09 6.47 18.77
C MET A 33 -1.29 5.62 19.18
N ASN A 34 -2.39 5.62 18.43
CA ASN A 34 -3.50 4.71 18.69
C ASN A 34 -3.03 3.25 18.67
N ALA A 35 -2.23 2.85 17.67
CA ALA A 35 -1.68 1.49 17.63
C ALA A 35 -0.81 1.20 18.86
N ASN A 36 0.09 2.11 19.23
CA ASN A 36 0.97 1.94 20.39
C ASN A 36 0.19 1.85 21.71
N GLU A 37 -0.85 2.66 21.88
CA GLU A 37 -1.71 2.65 23.07
C GLU A 37 -2.52 1.35 23.17
N VAL A 38 -3.12 0.90 22.08
CA VAL A 38 -3.86 -0.37 22.03
C VAL A 38 -2.94 -1.56 22.33
N ILE A 39 -1.75 -1.61 21.70
CA ILE A 39 -0.79 -2.68 21.93
C ILE A 39 -0.30 -2.68 23.39
N SER A 40 0.00 -1.52 23.97
CA SER A 40 0.47 -1.45 25.35
C SER A 40 -0.61 -1.84 26.36
N MET A 41 -1.85 -1.36 26.17
CA MET A 41 -2.98 -1.68 27.04
C MET A 41 -3.28 -3.19 27.03
N LEU A 42 -3.55 -3.74 25.85
CA LEU A 42 -3.86 -5.16 25.70
C LEU A 42 -2.69 -6.06 26.08
N GLY A 43 -1.46 -5.61 25.83
CA GLY A 43 -0.25 -6.32 26.23
C GLY A 43 -0.06 -6.39 27.74
N ASN A 44 -0.40 -5.33 28.47
CA ASN A 44 -0.40 -5.31 29.94
C ASN A 44 -1.51 -6.21 30.51
N GLU A 45 -2.70 -6.22 29.93
CA GLU A 45 -3.78 -7.14 30.30
C GLU A 45 -3.37 -8.61 30.09
N TYR A 46 -2.76 -8.90 28.93
CA TYR A 46 -2.26 -10.24 28.62
C TYR A 46 -1.15 -10.71 29.58
N ALA A 47 -0.21 -9.82 29.90
CA ALA A 47 0.86 -10.10 30.84
C ALA A 47 0.40 -10.14 32.31
N LYS A 48 -0.79 -9.60 32.60
CA LYS A 48 -1.31 -9.38 33.99
C LYS A 48 -0.37 -8.50 34.82
N GLU A 49 0.36 -7.61 34.18
CA GLU A 49 1.35 -6.74 34.78
C GLU A 49 1.47 -5.46 33.95
N ASN A 50 1.62 -4.31 34.60
CA ASN A 50 1.76 -3.01 33.91
C ASN A 50 3.24 -2.72 33.61
N ILE A 51 3.76 -3.37 32.56
CA ILE A 51 5.17 -3.30 32.14
C ILE A 51 5.38 -2.61 30.79
N LEU A 52 4.30 -2.40 30.00
CA LEU A 52 4.38 -1.79 28.69
C LEU A 52 3.88 -0.34 28.73
N HIS A 53 4.66 0.55 28.16
CA HIS A 53 4.31 1.95 27.93
C HIS A 53 4.26 2.22 26.43
N PRO A 54 3.25 2.98 25.91
CA PRO A 54 3.10 3.19 24.47
C PRO A 54 4.31 3.83 23.80
N ASN A 55 4.94 4.83 24.44
CA ASN A 55 6.13 5.50 23.91
C ASN A 55 7.43 4.76 24.23
N ASP A 56 7.62 4.38 25.48
CA ASP A 56 8.94 3.93 25.96
C ASP A 56 9.23 2.46 25.64
N THR A 57 8.16 1.68 25.39
CA THR A 57 8.29 0.24 25.12
C THR A 57 7.81 -0.11 23.72
N VAL A 58 6.55 0.24 23.36
CA VAL A 58 5.96 -0.18 22.08
C VAL A 58 6.54 0.64 20.93
N ASN A 59 6.68 1.96 21.10
CA ASN A 59 7.25 2.87 20.09
C ASN A 59 8.79 3.02 20.21
N ALA A 60 9.44 2.24 21.07
CA ALA A 60 10.89 2.31 21.24
C ALA A 60 11.63 2.18 19.91
N SER A 61 12.63 3.02 19.69
CA SER A 61 13.43 3.05 18.45
C SER A 61 12.66 3.39 17.16
N GLN A 62 11.46 3.93 17.28
CA GLN A 62 10.58 4.27 16.17
C GLN A 62 10.05 5.70 16.31
N SER A 63 9.45 6.19 15.23
CA SER A 63 8.71 7.45 15.19
C SER A 63 7.48 7.30 14.28
N SER A 64 6.46 8.13 14.47
CA SER A 64 5.38 8.26 13.49
C SER A 64 5.90 8.70 12.12
N ASN A 65 7.05 9.38 12.09
CA ASN A 65 7.65 9.89 10.85
C ASN A 65 8.26 8.78 9.98
N ASP A 66 8.60 7.64 10.53
CA ASP A 66 9.08 6.46 9.79
C ASP A 66 8.04 5.34 9.70
N THR A 67 7.33 5.04 10.77
CA THR A 67 6.38 3.91 10.82
C THR A 67 5.13 4.14 9.97
N PHE A 68 4.55 5.34 10.00
CA PHE A 68 3.33 5.64 9.25
C PHE A 68 3.55 5.62 7.73
N PRO A 69 4.56 6.30 7.16
CA PRO A 69 4.85 6.17 5.73
C PRO A 69 5.27 4.76 5.33
N ALA A 70 6.02 4.03 6.17
CA ALA A 70 6.33 2.63 5.90
C ALA A 70 5.07 1.75 5.82
N ALA A 71 4.14 1.89 6.77
CA ALA A 71 2.86 1.19 6.73
C ALA A 71 2.04 1.53 5.48
N LEU A 72 2.05 2.81 5.06
CA LEU A 72 1.40 3.25 3.82
C LEU A 72 2.02 2.59 2.59
N HIS A 73 3.35 2.58 2.48
CA HIS A 73 4.08 1.92 1.40
C HIS A 73 3.76 0.42 1.33
N ILE A 74 3.77 -0.27 2.47
CA ILE A 74 3.45 -1.70 2.55
C ILE A 74 2.02 -1.95 2.04
N MET A 75 1.05 -1.20 2.54
CA MET A 75 -0.36 -1.33 2.13
C MET A 75 -0.54 -1.06 0.63
N VAL A 76 0.06 0.03 0.11
CA VAL A 76 -0.01 0.39 -1.31
C VAL A 76 0.60 -0.70 -2.19
N ALA A 77 1.80 -1.19 -1.84
CA ALA A 77 2.46 -2.25 -2.58
C ALA A 77 1.63 -3.54 -2.62
N GLN A 78 1.08 -3.96 -1.48
CA GLN A 78 0.21 -5.14 -1.41
C GLN A 78 -1.05 -4.97 -2.27
N LYS A 79 -1.74 -3.84 -2.16
CA LYS A 79 -2.97 -3.56 -2.93
C LYS A 79 -2.71 -3.46 -4.43
N ILE A 80 -1.62 -2.85 -4.84
CA ILE A 80 -1.25 -2.80 -6.26
C ILE A 80 -1.01 -4.21 -6.79
N ASN A 81 -0.17 -5.01 -6.13
CA ASN A 81 0.19 -6.33 -6.62
C ASN A 81 -0.98 -7.34 -6.55
N ALA A 82 -1.74 -7.34 -5.45
CA ALA A 82 -2.79 -8.34 -5.23
C ALA A 82 -4.13 -7.99 -5.91
N GLU A 83 -4.44 -6.71 -6.09
CA GLU A 83 -5.74 -6.27 -6.55
C GLU A 83 -5.68 -5.49 -7.87
N LEU A 84 -4.91 -4.39 -7.93
CA LEU A 84 -4.95 -3.48 -9.08
C LEU A 84 -4.39 -4.11 -10.35
N LEU A 85 -3.17 -4.68 -10.30
CA LEU A 85 -2.54 -5.26 -11.49
C LEU A 85 -3.36 -6.41 -12.09
N PRO A 86 -3.91 -7.37 -11.31
CA PRO A 86 -4.80 -8.39 -11.86
C PRO A 86 -6.07 -7.83 -12.51
N GLN A 87 -6.67 -6.76 -11.96
CA GLN A 87 -7.85 -6.14 -12.56
C GLN A 87 -7.52 -5.40 -13.87
N LEU A 88 -6.35 -4.77 -13.96
CA LEU A 88 -5.87 -4.18 -15.22
C LEU A 88 -5.66 -5.24 -16.29
N ASP A 89 -5.13 -6.43 -15.93
CA ASP A 89 -4.96 -7.55 -16.86
C ASP A 89 -6.31 -8.07 -17.38
N LEU A 90 -7.29 -8.20 -16.49
CA LEU A 90 -8.65 -8.58 -16.89
C LEU A 90 -9.26 -7.54 -17.84
N MET A 91 -9.09 -6.26 -17.56
CA MET A 91 -9.60 -5.17 -18.40
C MET A 91 -8.94 -5.17 -19.79
N ILE A 92 -7.62 -5.30 -19.86
CA ILE A 92 -6.85 -5.42 -21.10
C ILE A 92 -7.37 -6.60 -21.93
N HIS A 93 -7.55 -7.77 -21.29
CA HIS A 93 -8.05 -8.97 -21.93
C HIS A 93 -9.45 -8.76 -22.51
N GLN A 94 -10.37 -8.15 -21.74
CA GLN A 94 -11.74 -7.89 -22.19
C GLN A 94 -11.79 -6.91 -23.36
N ILE A 95 -10.98 -5.85 -23.34
CA ILE A 95 -10.92 -4.90 -24.46
C ILE A 95 -10.38 -5.60 -25.71
N LYS A 96 -9.33 -6.45 -25.57
CA LYS A 96 -8.80 -7.21 -26.69
C LYS A 96 -9.86 -8.14 -27.31
N LYS A 97 -10.65 -8.82 -26.48
CA LYS A 97 -11.77 -9.63 -26.95
C LYS A 97 -12.80 -8.79 -27.73
N LEU A 98 -13.12 -7.59 -27.22
CA LEU A 98 -14.02 -6.66 -27.92
C LEU A 98 -13.44 -6.18 -29.24
N GLU A 99 -12.12 -5.97 -29.36
CA GLU A 99 -11.45 -5.64 -30.63
C GLU A 99 -11.68 -6.74 -31.67
N GLU A 100 -11.51 -8.01 -31.27
CA GLU A 100 -11.68 -9.18 -32.12
C GLU A 100 -13.16 -9.36 -32.53
N GLU A 101 -14.10 -9.24 -31.60
CA GLU A 101 -15.54 -9.37 -31.85
C GLU A 101 -16.12 -8.25 -32.75
N ASN A 102 -15.45 -7.09 -32.79
CA ASN A 102 -15.90 -5.94 -33.57
C ASN A 102 -15.00 -5.63 -34.77
N GLU A 103 -14.24 -6.60 -35.23
CA GLU A 103 -13.40 -6.46 -36.42
C GLU A 103 -14.28 -6.14 -37.67
N GLY A 104 -13.83 -5.20 -38.47
CA GLY A 104 -14.53 -4.80 -39.70
C GLY A 104 -15.71 -3.84 -39.52
N ILE A 105 -16.14 -3.54 -38.28
CA ILE A 105 -17.20 -2.53 -38.04
C ILE A 105 -16.64 -1.13 -38.24
N ILE A 106 -17.22 -0.42 -39.18
CA ILE A 106 -16.83 0.97 -39.49
C ILE A 106 -17.72 1.94 -38.72
N LYS A 107 -17.10 2.96 -38.12
CA LYS A 107 -17.78 4.07 -37.45
C LYS A 107 -17.19 5.43 -37.90
N ILE A 108 -17.90 6.51 -37.62
CA ILE A 108 -17.36 7.85 -37.82
C ILE A 108 -16.38 8.21 -36.67
N GLY A 109 -15.21 8.73 -37.04
CA GLY A 109 -14.31 9.38 -36.08
C GLY A 109 -14.80 10.79 -35.78
N ARG A 110 -14.39 11.35 -34.63
CA ARG A 110 -14.71 12.73 -34.24
C ARG A 110 -13.48 13.47 -33.78
N THR A 111 -13.39 14.74 -34.20
CA THR A 111 -12.41 15.71 -33.69
C THR A 111 -13.17 16.98 -33.34
N HIS A 112 -12.80 17.62 -32.23
CA HIS A 112 -13.52 18.82 -31.74
C HIS A 112 -15.06 18.65 -31.70
N LEU A 113 -15.53 17.45 -31.32
CA LEU A 113 -16.94 17.06 -31.25
C LEU A 113 -17.68 17.09 -32.59
N GLN A 114 -16.96 17.20 -33.72
CA GLN A 114 -17.49 17.18 -35.09
C GLN A 114 -17.11 15.87 -35.79
N ASP A 115 -17.97 15.47 -36.73
CA ASP A 115 -17.69 14.30 -37.56
C ASP A 115 -16.40 14.52 -38.38
N ALA A 116 -15.53 13.51 -38.36
CA ALA A 116 -14.27 13.51 -39.08
C ALA A 116 -14.18 12.33 -40.07
N THR A 117 -13.06 11.65 -40.13
CA THR A 117 -12.85 10.51 -41.03
C THR A 117 -13.37 9.22 -40.42
N PRO A 118 -13.84 8.24 -41.24
CA PRO A 118 -14.17 6.90 -40.76
C PRO A 118 -12.97 6.16 -40.18
N LEU A 119 -13.22 5.30 -39.19
CA LEU A 119 -12.25 4.35 -38.65
C LEU A 119 -12.96 3.04 -38.31
N TYR A 120 -12.20 1.98 -38.08
CA TYR A 120 -12.75 0.75 -37.51
C TYR A 120 -12.97 0.91 -36.01
N PHE A 121 -14.07 0.38 -35.50
CA PHE A 121 -14.37 0.40 -34.07
C PHE A 121 -13.28 -0.34 -33.26
N SER A 122 -12.74 -1.43 -33.80
CA SER A 122 -11.59 -2.13 -33.24
C SER A 122 -10.35 -1.25 -33.07
N GLN A 123 -10.12 -0.28 -33.98
CA GLN A 123 -9.01 0.66 -33.83
C GLN A 123 -9.21 1.62 -32.65
N GLU A 124 -10.41 2.09 -32.41
CA GLU A 124 -10.72 2.90 -31.21
C GLU A 124 -10.49 2.12 -29.91
N LEU A 125 -10.99 0.86 -29.88
CA LEU A 125 -10.77 -0.05 -28.74
C LEU A 125 -9.29 -0.33 -28.50
N SER A 126 -8.51 -0.56 -29.56
CA SER A 126 -7.06 -0.75 -29.46
C SER A 126 -6.33 0.44 -28.85
N GLY A 127 -6.81 1.66 -29.10
CA GLY A 127 -6.31 2.86 -28.44
C GLY A 127 -6.55 2.84 -26.93
N TYR A 128 -7.75 2.48 -26.50
CA TYR A 128 -8.06 2.34 -25.06
C TYR A 128 -7.21 1.25 -24.40
N ARG A 129 -7.07 0.08 -25.04
CA ARG A 129 -6.20 -0.99 -24.54
C ARG A 129 -4.77 -0.52 -24.37
N SER A 130 -4.20 0.13 -25.37
CA SER A 130 -2.82 0.65 -25.33
C SER A 130 -2.61 1.65 -24.18
N MET A 131 -3.58 2.53 -23.90
CA MET A 131 -3.52 3.47 -22.78
C MET A 131 -3.45 2.74 -21.44
N ILE A 132 -4.23 1.68 -21.26
CA ILE A 132 -4.23 0.88 -20.01
C ILE A 132 -2.92 0.10 -19.88
N GLU A 133 -2.43 -0.51 -20.97
CA GLU A 133 -1.14 -1.22 -20.98
C GLU A 133 0.02 -0.29 -20.58
N HIS A 134 0.08 0.92 -21.13
CA HIS A 134 1.09 1.90 -20.76
C HIS A 134 0.94 2.36 -19.30
N SER A 135 -0.28 2.64 -18.84
CA SER A 135 -0.53 3.02 -17.45
C SER A 135 -0.12 1.90 -16.48
N LYS A 136 -0.42 0.63 -16.81
CA LYS A 136 0.04 -0.54 -16.04
C LYS A 136 1.56 -0.60 -15.95
N ALA A 137 2.25 -0.40 -17.07
CA ALA A 137 3.72 -0.38 -17.10
C ALA A 137 4.29 0.72 -16.20
N GLN A 138 3.73 1.94 -16.24
CA GLN A 138 4.14 3.04 -15.37
C GLN A 138 3.91 2.75 -13.89
N ILE A 139 2.79 2.11 -13.54
CA ILE A 139 2.51 1.68 -12.16
C ILE A 139 3.59 0.68 -11.70
N ILE A 140 3.90 -0.33 -12.52
CA ILE A 140 4.95 -1.32 -12.21
C ILE A 140 6.31 -0.65 -12.03
N ASP A 141 6.66 0.27 -12.91
CA ASP A 141 7.92 1.02 -12.82
C ASP A 141 8.02 1.88 -11.56
N SER A 142 6.89 2.39 -11.06
CA SER A 142 6.84 3.20 -9.84
C SER A 142 7.00 2.39 -8.56
N LEU A 143 6.68 1.09 -8.58
CA LEU A 143 6.72 0.22 -7.40
C LEU A 143 8.11 0.14 -6.76
N LYS A 144 9.19 0.29 -7.52
CA LYS A 144 10.56 0.31 -6.99
C LYS A 144 10.78 1.35 -5.88
N TYR A 145 10.10 2.50 -6.00
CA TYR A 145 10.16 3.56 -4.98
C TYR A 145 9.20 3.31 -3.81
N VAL A 146 8.13 2.56 -4.06
CA VAL A 146 7.18 2.15 -3.00
C VAL A 146 7.78 1.05 -2.12
N TYR A 147 8.69 0.24 -2.67
CA TYR A 147 9.39 -0.79 -1.90
C TYR A 147 10.46 -0.25 -0.95
N GLU A 148 10.88 1.00 -1.10
CA GLU A 148 11.80 1.64 -0.17
C GLU A 148 11.04 2.06 1.11
N LEU A 149 11.45 1.53 2.27
CA LEU A 149 10.81 1.81 3.55
C LEU A 149 11.62 2.79 4.39
N ALA A 150 10.93 3.64 5.13
CA ALA A 150 11.54 4.58 6.07
C ALA A 150 11.85 3.97 7.45
N CYS A 151 11.67 2.64 7.61
CA CYS A 151 11.87 1.96 8.89
C CYS A 151 13.28 2.19 9.43
N GLY A 152 13.40 2.58 10.71
CA GLY A 152 14.68 2.84 11.35
C GLY A 152 15.21 4.26 11.17
N ALA A 153 14.62 5.08 10.29
CA ALA A 153 15.02 6.48 10.11
C ALA A 153 14.69 7.37 11.31
N THR A 154 13.73 6.97 12.13
CA THR A 154 13.23 7.65 13.31
C THR A 154 12.66 9.06 13.03
N ALA A 155 12.82 10.02 13.94
CA ALA A 155 12.09 11.28 13.90
C ALA A 155 12.49 12.21 12.73
N VAL A 156 13.79 12.23 12.37
CA VAL A 156 14.36 13.21 11.42
C VAL A 156 15.20 12.55 10.31
N GLY A 157 15.12 11.25 10.16
CA GLY A 157 15.80 10.52 9.08
C GLY A 157 17.26 10.16 9.36
N THR A 158 17.73 10.33 10.59
CA THR A 158 19.14 10.09 10.97
C THR A 158 19.35 8.79 11.73
N GLY A 159 18.28 8.07 12.05
CA GLY A 159 18.34 6.82 12.81
C GLY A 159 18.69 7.01 14.29
N ILE A 160 18.51 8.20 14.85
CA ILE A 160 18.81 8.47 16.27
C ILE A 160 17.95 7.55 17.16
N ASN A 161 18.58 6.90 18.14
CA ASN A 161 17.99 5.88 19.03
C ASN A 161 17.53 4.59 18.33
N CYS A 162 17.87 4.40 17.06
CA CYS A 162 17.63 3.15 16.37
C CYS A 162 18.84 2.22 16.59
N PRO A 163 18.65 0.95 16.99
CA PRO A 163 19.75 -0.02 17.06
C PRO A 163 20.35 -0.28 15.68
N GLU A 164 21.65 -0.49 15.62
CA GLU A 164 22.35 -0.86 14.39
C GLU A 164 21.74 -2.13 13.75
N GLY A 165 21.45 -2.09 12.46
CA GLY A 165 20.85 -3.18 11.70
C GLY A 165 19.35 -3.41 11.91
N PHE A 166 18.66 -2.55 12.68
CA PHE A 166 17.22 -2.66 12.88
C PHE A 166 16.43 -2.51 11.56
N ASP A 167 16.80 -1.53 10.75
CA ASP A 167 16.23 -1.24 9.43
C ASP A 167 16.33 -2.45 8.49
N GLU A 168 17.50 -3.09 8.41
CA GLU A 168 17.71 -4.28 7.60
C GLU A 168 16.85 -5.46 8.08
N VAL A 169 16.79 -5.70 9.39
CA VAL A 169 16.06 -6.82 9.98
C VAL A 169 14.55 -6.64 9.81
N VAL A 170 14.01 -5.46 10.12
CA VAL A 170 12.56 -5.21 10.00
C VAL A 170 12.10 -5.28 8.54
N THR A 171 12.85 -4.71 7.62
CA THR A 171 12.55 -4.73 6.18
C THR A 171 12.59 -6.15 5.63
N LYS A 172 13.58 -6.95 6.01
CA LYS A 172 13.66 -8.37 5.64
C LYS A 172 12.44 -9.15 6.15
N ILE A 173 12.02 -8.97 7.40
CA ILE A 173 10.83 -9.63 7.95
C ILE A 173 9.56 -9.21 7.19
N ILE A 174 9.42 -7.92 6.85
CA ILE A 174 8.30 -7.42 6.06
C ILE A 174 8.29 -8.08 4.67
N SER A 175 9.46 -8.16 4.00
CA SER A 175 9.60 -8.81 2.70
C SER A 175 9.22 -10.29 2.74
N GLU A 176 9.66 -11.01 3.77
CA GLU A 176 9.32 -12.43 3.98
C GLU A 176 7.81 -12.63 4.21
N LYS A 177 7.17 -11.78 5.03
CA LYS A 177 5.74 -11.85 5.33
C LYS A 177 4.85 -11.50 4.15
N THR A 178 5.24 -10.52 3.36
CA THR A 178 4.44 -10.00 2.24
C THR A 178 4.75 -10.66 0.91
N HIS A 179 5.88 -11.36 0.81
CA HIS A 179 6.46 -11.88 -0.44
C HIS A 179 6.73 -10.78 -1.48
N LEU A 180 7.01 -9.54 -1.03
CA LEU A 180 7.33 -8.38 -1.86
C LEU A 180 8.75 -7.90 -1.53
N PRO A 181 9.48 -7.31 -2.51
CA PRO A 181 10.91 -7.01 -2.37
C PRO A 181 11.15 -5.65 -1.68
N PHE A 182 10.68 -5.48 -0.45
CA PHE A 182 10.94 -4.28 0.33
C PHE A 182 12.43 -4.15 0.71
N VAL A 183 12.93 -2.91 0.68
CA VAL A 183 14.30 -2.49 1.01
C VAL A 183 14.30 -1.29 1.94
#